data_dd492a6815e2f79bcafd6882c112b76c
#
_entry.id   dd492a6815e2f79bcafd6882c112b76c
#
_cell.length_a   1.000
_cell.length_b   1.000
_cell.length_c   1.000
_cell.angle_alpha   90.00
_cell.angle_beta   90.00
_cell.angle_gamma   90.00
#
_symmetry.space_group_name_H-M   'P 1'
#
loop_
_entity.id
_entity.type
_entity.pdbx_description
1 polymer ?
#
loop_
_entity_poly.entity_id
_entity_poly.type
_entity_poly.pdbx_seq_one_letter_code
_entity_poly.pdbx_strand_id
1 'polypeptide(L)'
;MSKYFGTDGFRGEANKALNVEHAYKIGRFLGAYYGREHKCSVVIGKDTRRSGYMFECALTAGLTASGADAYLMHVTTTPSVSYITRTDDFDCGIMISASHNPYFDNGIKLLNGDGEKMEQYVIDEIERYLDGKGAEIPFATGSDIGKAVDYAAGRNRYIGYLISLATHSYKGMRIGLDCANGSTWMMAKSIFETLGAETVVIGNQPNGLNINNDCGSTHIEGLRRLVTENKLDVGFAFDGDADRCIAVDETGRVIDGDLILYIYGKYMKDREKLANNTVVTTVMSNFGLYRAFDRAGINYEKTDVGDKYVYECMRKNGHLLGGEQSGHIIFSKYAATGDGLLTAIKLMQAMLANKQPLSVLAAPVKIYPQLLVNVRVSDKEAVLNNDVVKDSVREAEEALGDNGRVLLRKSGTEPVIRVMAEAQTTEECRKVVDGIVDAIKREGLAQQK
;
A
#
# COMPACT_ATOMS: atom_id res chain seq x y z
N MET A 1 16.05 -2.78 15.74
CA MET A 1 15.59 -2.85 14.35
C MET A 1 15.31 -4.31 14.05
N SER A 2 14.18 -4.56 13.45
CA SER A 2 13.78 -5.88 12.95
C SER A 2 14.81 -6.36 11.90
N LYS A 3 15.17 -7.64 11.96
CA LYS A 3 16.21 -8.22 11.10
C LYS A 3 15.65 -8.69 9.75
N TYR A 4 14.45 -9.28 9.79
CA TYR A 4 13.78 -9.89 8.65
C TYR A 4 12.55 -9.10 8.17
N PHE A 5 11.73 -8.62 9.12
CA PHE A 5 10.49 -7.92 8.83
C PHE A 5 10.70 -6.41 8.70
N GLY A 6 10.40 -5.86 7.53
CA GLY A 6 10.28 -4.43 7.31
C GLY A 6 8.89 -3.89 7.73
N THR A 7 8.58 -2.65 7.34
CA THR A 7 7.28 -2.02 7.62
C THR A 7 6.10 -2.71 6.93
N ASP A 8 6.37 -3.53 5.90
CA ASP A 8 5.35 -4.21 5.10
C ASP A 8 5.68 -5.70 4.89
N GLY A 9 6.05 -6.39 5.96
CA GLY A 9 6.34 -7.82 5.99
C GLY A 9 7.80 -8.18 5.72
N PHE A 10 8.07 -9.48 5.65
CA PHE A 10 9.38 -10.04 5.31
C PHE A 10 9.47 -10.15 3.79
N ARG A 11 10.24 -9.29 3.15
CA ARG A 11 10.42 -9.25 1.69
C ARG A 11 11.84 -9.61 1.28
N GLY A 12 11.97 -10.24 0.11
CA GLY A 12 13.26 -10.51 -0.50
C GLY A 12 13.16 -11.38 -1.75
N GLU A 13 14.27 -11.51 -2.46
CA GLU A 13 14.36 -12.42 -3.60
C GLU A 13 14.12 -13.86 -3.12
N ALA A 14 13.18 -14.54 -3.79
CA ALA A 14 12.74 -15.87 -3.41
C ALA A 14 13.88 -16.90 -3.49
N ASN A 15 14.05 -17.71 -2.45
CA ASN A 15 15.13 -18.69 -2.25
C ASN A 15 16.53 -18.08 -2.11
N LYS A 16 16.64 -16.75 -1.95
CA LYS A 16 17.88 -16.07 -1.54
C LYS A 16 17.72 -15.42 -0.17
N ALA A 17 17.00 -14.30 -0.09
CA ALA A 17 16.76 -13.60 1.16
C ALA A 17 15.57 -14.21 1.93
N LEU A 18 14.48 -14.54 1.23
CA LEU A 18 13.31 -15.23 1.77
C LEU A 18 13.24 -16.64 1.16
N ASN A 19 13.29 -17.69 1.97
CA ASN A 19 13.31 -19.08 1.53
C ASN A 19 12.19 -19.92 2.17
N VAL A 20 12.08 -21.16 1.71
CA VAL A 20 11.08 -22.14 2.17
C VAL A 20 11.19 -22.44 3.66
N GLU A 21 12.40 -22.47 4.22
CA GLU A 21 12.63 -22.74 5.65
C GLU A 21 12.08 -21.60 6.52
N HIS A 22 12.27 -20.35 6.08
CA HIS A 22 11.67 -19.20 6.77
C HIS A 22 10.14 -19.32 6.78
N ALA A 23 9.51 -19.61 5.64
CA ALA A 23 8.06 -19.74 5.55
C ALA A 23 7.54 -20.91 6.43
N TYR A 24 8.20 -22.05 6.40
CA TYR A 24 7.86 -23.20 7.24
C TYR A 24 7.95 -22.83 8.73
N LYS A 25 9.03 -22.21 9.16
CA LYS A 25 9.22 -21.77 10.56
C LYS A 25 8.19 -20.73 10.99
N ILE A 26 7.84 -19.77 10.14
CA ILE A 26 6.77 -18.80 10.41
C ILE A 26 5.44 -19.55 10.65
N GLY A 27 5.09 -20.51 9.78
CA GLY A 27 3.90 -21.36 9.98
C GLY A 27 3.95 -22.13 11.30
N ARG A 28 5.11 -22.74 11.62
CA ARG A 28 5.32 -23.45 12.90
C ARG A 28 5.07 -22.56 14.11
N PHE A 29 5.66 -21.36 14.08
CA PHE A 29 5.51 -20.39 15.16
C PHE A 29 4.05 -19.95 15.35
N LEU A 30 3.40 -19.51 14.27
CA LEU A 30 2.02 -19.00 14.33
C LEU A 30 1.04 -20.07 14.82
N GLY A 31 1.15 -21.29 14.31
CA GLY A 31 0.31 -22.41 14.76
C GLY A 31 0.47 -22.72 16.25
N ALA A 32 1.71 -22.70 16.77
CA ALA A 32 1.96 -22.90 18.18
C ALA A 32 1.60 -21.68 19.05
N TYR A 33 1.80 -20.47 18.55
CA TYR A 33 1.54 -19.24 19.28
C TYR A 33 0.05 -19.05 19.56
N TYR A 34 -0.79 -19.16 18.53
CA TYR A 34 -2.23 -19.01 18.65
C TYR A 34 -2.94 -20.29 19.11
N GLY A 35 -2.31 -21.44 18.92
CA GLY A 35 -2.85 -22.76 19.34
C GLY A 35 -2.74 -23.10 20.82
N ARG A 36 -2.38 -22.17 21.70
CA ARG A 36 -2.16 -22.42 23.12
C ARG A 36 -3.43 -22.73 23.91
N GLU A 37 -4.51 -22.09 23.56
CA GLU A 37 -5.78 -22.16 24.32
C GLU A 37 -6.93 -22.79 23.50
N HIS A 38 -6.82 -22.81 22.20
CA HIS A 38 -7.81 -23.39 21.28
C HIS A 38 -7.14 -23.87 20.01
N LYS A 39 -7.89 -24.56 19.15
CA LYS A 39 -7.38 -24.98 17.86
C LYS A 39 -7.25 -23.77 16.93
N CYS A 40 -6.02 -23.40 16.61
CA CYS A 40 -5.71 -22.25 15.77
C CYS A 40 -6.21 -22.44 14.33
N SER A 41 -6.75 -21.38 13.75
CA SER A 41 -7.16 -21.28 12.35
C SER A 41 -6.51 -20.07 11.66
N VAL A 42 -5.85 -20.30 10.53
CA VAL A 42 -5.11 -19.27 9.81
C VAL A 42 -5.55 -19.22 8.36
N VAL A 43 -5.90 -18.03 7.87
CA VAL A 43 -6.22 -17.83 6.45
C VAL A 43 -4.98 -17.38 5.68
N ILE A 44 -4.76 -17.95 4.49
CA ILE A 44 -3.61 -17.67 3.63
C ILE A 44 -4.09 -17.24 2.25
N GLY A 45 -3.59 -16.09 1.79
CA GLY A 45 -3.73 -15.62 0.42
C GLY A 45 -2.38 -15.40 -0.24
N LYS A 46 -2.35 -15.36 -1.57
CA LYS A 46 -1.14 -15.04 -2.35
C LYS A 46 -1.48 -14.25 -3.60
N ASP A 47 -0.47 -13.53 -4.11
CA ASP A 47 -0.53 -12.97 -5.46
C ASP A 47 -0.22 -14.03 -6.53
N THR A 48 0.00 -13.59 -7.76
CA THR A 48 0.20 -14.49 -8.92
C THR A 48 1.63 -14.97 -9.12
N ARG A 49 2.59 -14.58 -8.27
CA ARG A 49 4.00 -14.97 -8.37
C ARG A 49 4.17 -16.48 -8.35
N ARG A 50 5.04 -17.03 -9.21
CA ARG A 50 5.33 -18.46 -9.23
C ARG A 50 5.82 -18.98 -7.87
N SER A 51 6.68 -18.22 -7.19
CA SER A 51 7.21 -18.57 -5.87
C SER A 51 6.14 -18.57 -4.76
N GLY A 52 4.98 -17.92 -4.97
CA GLY A 52 3.86 -17.91 -4.03
C GLY A 52 3.34 -19.31 -3.72
N TYR A 53 3.31 -20.23 -4.70
CA TYR A 53 2.88 -21.62 -4.48
C TYR A 53 3.81 -22.37 -3.54
N MET A 54 5.11 -22.18 -3.69
CA MET A 54 6.14 -22.79 -2.84
C MET A 54 5.99 -22.30 -1.38
N PHE A 55 5.81 -20.98 -1.18
CA PHE A 55 5.66 -20.41 0.16
C PHE A 55 4.32 -20.81 0.80
N GLU A 56 3.22 -20.86 0.04
CA GLU A 56 1.92 -21.33 0.51
C GLU A 56 2.01 -22.77 1.05
N CYS A 57 2.65 -23.68 0.30
CA CYS A 57 2.88 -25.05 0.74
C CYS A 57 3.73 -25.13 2.02
N ALA A 58 4.79 -24.33 2.11
CA ALA A 58 5.69 -24.31 3.27
C ALA A 58 5.00 -23.78 4.54
N LEU A 59 4.28 -22.67 4.43
CA LEU A 59 3.47 -22.11 5.52
C LEU A 59 2.41 -23.11 5.98
N THR A 60 1.69 -23.72 5.03
CA THR A 60 0.66 -24.73 5.32
C THR A 60 1.25 -25.92 6.06
N ALA A 61 2.39 -26.45 5.60
CA ALA A 61 3.08 -27.55 6.28
C ALA A 61 3.51 -27.17 7.71
N GLY A 62 4.03 -25.96 7.90
CA GLY A 62 4.41 -25.44 9.21
C GLY A 62 3.22 -25.32 10.15
N LEU A 63 2.12 -24.73 9.73
CA LEU A 63 0.88 -24.59 10.47
C LEU A 63 0.30 -25.95 10.89
N THR A 64 0.09 -26.83 9.92
CA THR A 64 -0.54 -28.12 10.16
C THR A 64 0.32 -29.02 11.05
N ALA A 65 1.65 -28.96 10.92
CA ALA A 65 2.59 -29.66 11.80
C ALA A 65 2.60 -29.12 13.24
N SER A 66 2.03 -27.93 13.48
CA SER A 66 1.83 -27.35 14.81
C SER A 66 0.39 -27.46 15.32
N GLY A 67 -0.48 -28.20 14.62
CA GLY A 67 -1.86 -28.42 15.01
C GLY A 67 -2.86 -27.38 14.49
N ALA A 68 -2.42 -26.35 13.79
CA ALA A 68 -3.28 -25.29 13.25
C ALA A 68 -3.92 -25.71 11.93
N ASP A 69 -5.17 -25.29 11.70
CA ASP A 69 -5.84 -25.43 10.42
C ASP A 69 -5.48 -24.27 9.49
N ALA A 70 -5.06 -24.56 8.25
CA ALA A 70 -4.70 -23.58 7.24
C ALA A 70 -5.80 -23.47 6.17
N TYR A 71 -6.38 -22.29 6.01
CA TYR A 71 -7.47 -22.01 5.06
C TYR A 71 -6.90 -21.26 3.85
N LEU A 72 -6.91 -21.88 2.69
CA LEU A 72 -6.24 -21.40 1.49
C LEU A 72 -7.22 -20.66 0.57
N MET A 73 -7.11 -19.33 0.51
CA MET A 73 -7.86 -18.49 -0.42
C MET A 73 -7.23 -18.50 -1.83
N HIS A 74 -6.04 -19.06 -1.97
CA HIS A 74 -5.25 -19.06 -3.19
C HIS A 74 -4.94 -17.64 -3.69
N VAL A 75 -5.04 -17.39 -5.01
CA VAL A 75 -4.79 -16.05 -5.54
C VAL A 75 -5.91 -15.10 -5.12
N THR A 76 -5.54 -14.09 -4.32
CA THR A 76 -6.42 -13.06 -3.79
C THR A 76 -5.63 -11.81 -3.40
N THR A 77 -6.31 -10.73 -3.02
CA THR A 77 -5.69 -9.45 -2.66
C THR A 77 -5.36 -9.36 -1.18
N THR A 78 -4.40 -8.52 -0.80
CA THR A 78 -4.09 -8.22 0.61
C THR A 78 -5.34 -7.75 1.39
N PRO A 79 -6.14 -6.78 0.89
CA PRO A 79 -7.36 -6.38 1.61
C PRO A 79 -8.41 -7.49 1.71
N SER A 80 -8.45 -8.44 0.76
CA SER A 80 -9.31 -9.63 0.86
C SER A 80 -8.91 -10.51 2.04
N VAL A 81 -7.61 -10.77 2.23
CA VAL A 81 -7.11 -11.53 3.39
C VAL A 81 -7.43 -10.78 4.69
N SER A 82 -7.17 -9.48 4.76
CA SER A 82 -7.50 -8.63 5.92
C SER A 82 -9.00 -8.69 6.25
N TYR A 83 -9.86 -8.56 5.24
CA TYR A 83 -11.31 -8.61 5.43
C TYR A 83 -11.77 -9.96 5.97
N ILE A 84 -11.33 -11.05 5.37
CA ILE A 84 -11.74 -12.42 5.75
C ILE A 84 -11.15 -12.81 7.11
N THR A 85 -9.92 -12.43 7.43
CA THR A 85 -9.35 -12.68 8.76
C THR A 85 -10.28 -12.15 9.85
N ARG A 86 -10.73 -10.90 9.72
CA ARG A 86 -11.59 -10.23 10.68
C ARG A 86 -13.03 -10.75 10.71
N THR A 87 -13.62 -11.07 9.54
CA THR A 87 -15.06 -11.37 9.44
C THR A 87 -15.40 -12.83 9.67
N ASP A 88 -14.42 -13.72 9.57
CA ASP A 88 -14.59 -15.15 9.74
C ASP A 88 -13.87 -15.68 11.00
N ASP A 89 -13.49 -14.75 11.91
CA ASP A 89 -12.90 -15.03 13.21
C ASP A 89 -11.63 -15.91 13.13
N PHE A 90 -10.76 -15.66 12.14
CA PHE A 90 -9.45 -16.30 12.07
C PHE A 90 -8.48 -15.69 13.09
N ASP A 91 -7.64 -16.51 13.71
CA ASP A 91 -6.62 -16.06 14.66
C ASP A 91 -5.59 -15.12 14.04
N CYS A 92 -5.23 -15.39 12.80
CA CYS A 92 -4.40 -14.50 11.99
C CYS A 92 -4.56 -14.75 10.49
N GLY A 93 -4.11 -13.78 9.70
CA GLY A 93 -4.06 -13.84 8.24
C GLY A 93 -2.63 -13.77 7.71
N ILE A 94 -2.36 -14.44 6.62
CA ILE A 94 -1.07 -14.41 5.92
C ILE A 94 -1.30 -14.03 4.46
N MET A 95 -0.62 -12.97 4.00
CA MET A 95 -0.57 -12.65 2.57
C MET A 95 0.84 -12.85 2.03
N ILE A 96 0.94 -13.68 0.98
CA ILE A 96 2.19 -13.97 0.29
C ILE A 96 2.29 -13.07 -0.94
N SER A 97 3.02 -11.97 -0.81
CA SER A 97 3.22 -10.97 -1.87
C SER A 97 4.38 -10.05 -1.56
N ALA A 98 5.03 -9.54 -2.60
CA ALA A 98 5.95 -8.41 -2.55
C ALA A 98 5.36 -7.16 -3.22
N SER A 99 4.01 -7.02 -3.29
CA SER A 99 3.30 -5.86 -3.82
C SER A 99 3.76 -5.50 -5.23
N HIS A 100 4.32 -4.31 -5.43
CA HIS A 100 4.75 -3.78 -6.73
C HIS A 100 6.15 -4.23 -7.18
N ASN A 101 6.87 -5.05 -6.40
CA ASN A 101 8.19 -5.54 -6.76
C ASN A 101 8.14 -6.49 -7.97
N PRO A 102 9.27 -6.70 -8.68
CA PRO A 102 9.36 -7.67 -9.77
C PRO A 102 9.03 -9.10 -9.32
N TYR A 103 8.76 -10.00 -10.28
CA TYR A 103 8.27 -11.36 -10.02
C TYR A 103 9.21 -12.26 -9.21
N PHE A 104 10.52 -12.00 -9.26
CA PHE A 104 11.52 -12.80 -8.55
C PHE A 104 11.59 -12.49 -7.04
N ASP A 105 11.11 -11.33 -6.61
CA ASP A 105 10.87 -11.03 -5.22
C ASP A 105 9.56 -11.67 -4.73
N ASN A 106 9.50 -11.96 -3.43
CA ASN A 106 8.26 -12.29 -2.76
C ASN A 106 8.29 -11.76 -1.32
N GLY A 107 7.18 -11.90 -0.61
CA GLY A 107 7.06 -11.45 0.77
C GLY A 107 6.03 -12.26 1.55
N ILE A 108 6.12 -12.16 2.87
CA ILE A 108 5.14 -12.70 3.82
C ILE A 108 4.70 -11.55 4.69
N LYS A 109 3.44 -11.12 4.52
CA LYS A 109 2.76 -10.12 5.36
C LYS A 109 1.90 -10.86 6.37
N LEU A 110 1.99 -10.48 7.64
CA LEU A 110 1.25 -11.09 8.74
C LEU A 110 0.20 -10.11 9.26
N LEU A 111 -1.01 -10.61 9.44
CA LEU A 111 -2.16 -9.87 9.95
C LEU A 111 -2.65 -10.53 11.23
N ASN A 112 -3.03 -9.74 12.24
CA ASN A 112 -3.66 -10.23 13.44
C ASN A 112 -5.15 -10.58 13.22
N GLY A 113 -5.85 -11.07 14.24
CA GLY A 113 -7.27 -11.45 14.13
C GLY A 113 -8.21 -10.32 13.73
N ASP A 114 -7.84 -9.07 13.96
CA ASP A 114 -8.58 -7.89 13.52
C ASP A 114 -8.36 -7.54 12.03
N GLY A 115 -7.51 -8.30 11.32
CA GLY A 115 -7.12 -8.04 9.96
C GLY A 115 -6.16 -6.84 9.81
N GLU A 116 -5.59 -6.38 10.92
CA GLU A 116 -4.57 -5.33 10.98
C GLU A 116 -3.16 -5.94 10.86
N LYS A 117 -2.15 -5.11 10.63
CA LYS A 117 -0.75 -5.59 10.68
C LYS A 117 -0.44 -6.19 12.05
N MET A 118 0.24 -7.34 12.03
CA MET A 118 0.66 -8.06 13.23
C MET A 118 1.45 -7.15 14.18
N GLU A 119 1.22 -7.29 15.47
CA GLU A 119 1.87 -6.52 16.53
C GLU A 119 3.38 -6.75 16.53
N GLN A 120 4.13 -5.68 16.79
CA GLN A 120 5.59 -5.72 16.74
C GLN A 120 6.19 -6.74 17.70
N TYR A 121 5.60 -6.93 18.87
CA TYR A 121 6.12 -7.91 19.84
C TYR A 121 5.99 -9.36 19.34
N VAL A 122 4.94 -9.68 18.56
CA VAL A 122 4.79 -11.01 17.92
C VAL A 122 5.82 -11.18 16.81
N ILE A 123 6.03 -10.13 16.01
CA ILE A 123 7.07 -10.11 14.97
C ILE A 123 8.46 -10.36 15.58
N ASP A 124 8.77 -9.70 16.70
CA ASP A 124 10.06 -9.87 17.41
C ASP A 124 10.26 -11.31 17.89
N GLU A 125 9.20 -11.97 18.39
CA GLU A 125 9.24 -13.38 18.78
C GLU A 125 9.41 -14.33 17.58
N ILE A 126 8.76 -14.03 16.44
CA ILE A 126 8.98 -14.76 15.18
C ILE A 126 10.44 -14.66 14.76
N GLU A 127 11.03 -13.46 14.79
CA GLU A 127 12.43 -13.26 14.42
C GLU A 127 13.39 -14.04 15.34
N ARG A 128 13.11 -14.05 16.65
CA ARG A 128 13.87 -14.87 17.59
C ARG A 128 13.79 -16.36 17.26
N TYR A 129 12.59 -16.84 16.90
CA TYR A 129 12.40 -18.23 16.51
C TYR A 129 13.13 -18.57 15.20
N LEU A 130 13.10 -17.68 14.21
CA LEU A 130 13.84 -17.84 12.97
C LEU A 130 15.35 -17.96 13.20
N ASP A 131 15.89 -17.19 14.15
CA ASP A 131 17.30 -17.24 14.57
C ASP A 131 17.66 -18.47 15.45
N GLY A 132 16.71 -19.36 15.72
CA GLY A 132 16.93 -20.53 16.57
C GLY A 132 17.05 -20.19 18.07
N LYS A 133 16.56 -19.02 18.49
CA LYS A 133 16.62 -18.54 19.89
C LYS A 133 15.28 -18.71 20.63
N GLY A 134 14.26 -19.24 19.98
CA GLY A 134 12.95 -19.52 20.55
C GLY A 134 12.89 -20.86 21.26
N ALA A 135 11.80 -21.12 22.00
CA ALA A 135 11.51 -22.43 22.53
C ALA A 135 11.27 -23.46 21.40
N GLU A 136 11.64 -24.70 21.62
CA GLU A 136 11.32 -25.78 20.70
C GLU A 136 9.79 -25.96 20.62
N ILE A 137 9.26 -26.00 19.42
CA ILE A 137 7.84 -26.22 19.16
C ILE A 137 7.64 -27.71 18.88
N PRO A 138 6.87 -28.46 19.70
CA PRO A 138 6.62 -29.86 19.44
C PRO A 138 5.79 -30.06 18.16
N PHE A 139 5.92 -31.24 17.54
CA PHE A 139 5.06 -31.63 16.45
C PHE A 139 3.72 -32.15 16.96
N ALA A 140 2.63 -31.69 16.34
CA ALA A 140 1.33 -32.28 16.56
C ALA A 140 1.29 -33.73 16.04
N THR A 141 0.58 -34.62 16.71
CA THR A 141 0.49 -36.04 16.35
C THR A 141 -0.95 -36.53 16.31
N GLY A 142 -1.21 -37.57 15.55
CA GLY A 142 -2.54 -38.20 15.45
C GLY A 142 -3.65 -37.22 15.07
N SER A 143 -4.67 -37.10 15.89
CA SER A 143 -5.84 -36.20 15.70
C SER A 143 -5.53 -34.72 15.87
N ASP A 144 -4.39 -34.38 16.48
CA ASP A 144 -4.01 -33.00 16.74
C ASP A 144 -3.32 -32.35 15.54
N ILE A 145 -2.94 -33.14 14.53
CA ILE A 145 -2.40 -32.59 13.27
C ILE A 145 -3.48 -31.72 12.63
N GLY A 146 -3.08 -30.49 12.22
CA GLY A 146 -3.96 -29.58 11.52
C GLY A 146 -4.27 -30.02 10.08
N LYS A 147 -5.23 -29.39 9.47
CA LYS A 147 -5.63 -29.66 8.08
C LYS A 147 -5.47 -28.46 7.17
N ALA A 148 -5.23 -28.71 5.89
CA ALA A 148 -5.37 -27.69 4.84
C ALA A 148 -6.80 -27.71 4.29
N VAL A 149 -7.42 -26.54 4.19
CA VAL A 149 -8.79 -26.35 3.71
C VAL A 149 -8.78 -25.43 2.50
N ASP A 150 -9.36 -25.86 1.38
CA ASP A 150 -9.64 -24.94 0.26
C ASP A 150 -10.71 -23.94 0.68
N TYR A 151 -10.34 -22.64 0.66
CA TYR A 151 -11.22 -21.57 1.12
C TYR A 151 -11.40 -20.48 0.06
N ALA A 152 -11.51 -20.85 -1.20
CA ALA A 152 -11.82 -19.93 -2.29
C ALA A 152 -13.15 -19.18 -2.07
N ALA A 153 -14.07 -19.72 -1.26
CA ALA A 153 -15.30 -19.07 -0.84
C ALA A 153 -15.06 -17.73 -0.12
N GLY A 154 -13.99 -17.61 0.66
CA GLY A 154 -13.60 -16.35 1.32
C GLY A 154 -13.38 -15.21 0.32
N ARG A 155 -12.66 -15.48 -0.77
CA ARG A 155 -12.48 -14.51 -1.86
C ARG A 155 -13.82 -14.06 -2.45
N ASN A 156 -14.75 -14.98 -2.67
CA ASN A 156 -16.07 -14.65 -3.24
C ASN A 156 -16.91 -13.80 -2.26
N ARG A 157 -16.77 -14.01 -0.95
CA ARG A 157 -17.39 -13.15 0.07
C ARG A 157 -16.86 -11.74 0.03
N TYR A 158 -15.56 -11.57 -0.11
CA TYR A 158 -14.95 -10.24 -0.27
C TYR A 158 -15.42 -9.54 -1.55
N ILE A 159 -15.55 -10.24 -2.67
CA ILE A 159 -16.14 -9.70 -3.91
C ILE A 159 -17.58 -9.22 -3.64
N GLY A 160 -18.40 -10.05 -3.00
CA GLY A 160 -19.78 -9.68 -2.63
C GLY A 160 -19.82 -8.47 -1.68
N TYR A 161 -18.90 -8.40 -0.72
CA TYR A 161 -18.75 -7.25 0.15
C TYR A 161 -18.46 -5.97 -0.63
N LEU A 162 -17.49 -5.97 -1.53
CA LEU A 162 -17.15 -4.81 -2.36
C LEU A 162 -18.32 -4.35 -3.21
N ILE A 163 -19.03 -5.28 -3.86
CA ILE A 163 -20.23 -4.97 -4.65
C ILE A 163 -21.31 -4.30 -3.78
N SER A 164 -21.50 -4.76 -2.55
CA SER A 164 -22.48 -4.19 -1.61
C SER A 164 -22.17 -2.75 -1.18
N LEU A 165 -20.92 -2.30 -1.32
CA LEU A 165 -20.47 -0.95 -0.97
C LEU A 165 -20.74 0.08 -2.09
N ALA A 166 -21.07 -0.35 -3.29
CA ALA A 166 -21.44 0.53 -4.39
C ALA A 166 -22.84 1.13 -4.15
N THR A 167 -22.94 2.45 -4.22
CA THR A 167 -24.20 3.17 -3.96
C THR A 167 -24.93 3.60 -5.22
N HIS A 168 -24.33 3.36 -6.39
CA HIS A 168 -24.86 3.72 -7.70
C HIS A 168 -24.65 2.58 -8.69
N SER A 169 -25.53 2.46 -9.68
CA SER A 169 -25.29 1.61 -10.85
C SER A 169 -24.23 2.26 -11.75
N TYR A 170 -23.35 1.44 -12.32
CA TYR A 170 -22.34 1.88 -13.30
C TYR A 170 -22.79 1.73 -14.75
N LYS A 171 -24.10 1.48 -14.96
CA LYS A 171 -24.67 1.35 -16.31
C LYS A 171 -24.36 2.59 -17.17
N GLY A 172 -23.79 2.36 -18.33
CA GLY A 172 -23.37 3.40 -19.27
C GLY A 172 -21.97 3.94 -19.00
N MET A 173 -21.27 3.48 -17.97
CA MET A 173 -19.86 3.82 -17.73
C MET A 173 -18.93 2.85 -18.45
N ARG A 174 -17.89 3.36 -19.10
CA ARG A 174 -16.84 2.62 -19.78
C ARG A 174 -15.53 2.75 -19.00
N ILE A 175 -15.05 1.65 -18.44
CA ILE A 175 -13.97 1.65 -17.44
C ILE A 175 -12.78 0.83 -17.94
N GLY A 176 -11.59 1.42 -17.90
CA GLY A 176 -10.31 0.74 -18.10
C GLY A 176 -9.81 0.10 -16.79
N LEU A 177 -9.36 -1.14 -16.84
CA LEU A 177 -8.79 -1.83 -15.69
C LEU A 177 -7.40 -2.38 -16.05
N ASP A 178 -6.39 -2.02 -15.27
CA ASP A 178 -5.06 -2.65 -15.31
C ASP A 178 -4.86 -3.49 -14.05
N CYS A 179 -4.89 -4.80 -14.21
CA CYS A 179 -4.78 -5.76 -13.11
C CYS A 179 -3.33 -6.12 -12.75
N ALA A 180 -2.33 -5.45 -13.30
CA ALA A 180 -0.90 -5.68 -13.04
C ALA A 180 -0.42 -7.13 -13.28
N ASN A 181 -1.17 -7.98 -13.98
CA ASN A 181 -1.02 -9.43 -13.95
C ASN A 181 -0.96 -9.99 -12.50
N GLY A 182 -1.55 -9.26 -11.58
CA GLY A 182 -1.57 -9.52 -10.14
C GLY A 182 -2.89 -10.10 -9.65
N SER A 183 -3.14 -9.97 -8.38
CA SER A 183 -4.25 -10.64 -7.67
C SER A 183 -5.65 -10.19 -8.09
N THR A 184 -5.80 -9.00 -8.68
CA THR A 184 -7.10 -8.49 -9.17
C THR A 184 -7.58 -9.10 -10.48
N TRP A 185 -6.74 -9.87 -11.20
CA TRP A 185 -7.04 -10.36 -12.54
C TRP A 185 -8.36 -11.15 -12.65
N MET A 186 -8.74 -11.87 -11.58
CA MET A 186 -10.00 -12.62 -11.52
C MET A 186 -11.18 -11.81 -10.99
N MET A 187 -10.92 -10.71 -10.26
CA MET A 187 -11.94 -10.04 -9.45
C MET A 187 -12.40 -8.72 -10.06
N ALA A 188 -11.46 -7.88 -10.53
CA ALA A 188 -11.76 -6.52 -10.93
C ALA A 188 -12.86 -6.47 -12.01
N LYS A 189 -12.66 -7.19 -13.12
CA LYS A 189 -13.66 -7.25 -14.19
C LYS A 189 -15.05 -7.66 -13.66
N SER A 190 -15.11 -8.76 -12.92
CA SER A 190 -16.37 -9.29 -12.40
C SER A 190 -17.11 -8.30 -11.50
N ILE A 191 -16.38 -7.56 -10.63
CA ILE A 191 -16.97 -6.55 -9.74
C ILE A 191 -17.61 -5.41 -10.56
N PHE A 192 -16.84 -4.81 -11.47
CA PHE A 192 -17.31 -3.65 -12.22
C PHE A 192 -18.43 -4.00 -13.22
N GLU A 193 -18.37 -5.15 -13.88
CA GLU A 193 -19.45 -5.62 -14.76
C GLU A 193 -20.73 -6.00 -13.99
N THR A 194 -20.59 -6.58 -12.80
CA THR A 194 -21.75 -6.83 -11.91
C THR A 194 -22.45 -5.54 -11.50
N LEU A 195 -21.68 -4.44 -11.35
CA LEU A 195 -22.22 -3.10 -11.07
C LEU A 195 -22.79 -2.41 -12.32
N GLY A 196 -22.63 -2.99 -13.51
CA GLY A 196 -23.21 -2.54 -14.77
C GLY A 196 -22.26 -1.79 -15.70
N ALA A 197 -20.98 -1.70 -15.41
CA ALA A 197 -19.99 -1.04 -16.28
C ALA A 197 -19.64 -1.90 -17.51
N GLU A 198 -19.26 -1.23 -18.60
CA GLU A 198 -18.52 -1.84 -19.70
C GLU A 198 -17.01 -1.73 -19.39
N THR A 199 -16.30 -2.87 -19.37
CA THR A 199 -14.89 -2.88 -18.98
C THR A 199 -13.96 -3.25 -20.13
N VAL A 200 -12.81 -2.56 -20.20
CA VAL A 200 -11.67 -2.94 -21.03
C VAL A 200 -10.50 -3.23 -20.12
N VAL A 201 -9.93 -4.44 -20.19
CA VAL A 201 -8.98 -4.93 -19.19
C VAL A 201 -7.64 -5.25 -19.82
N ILE A 202 -6.55 -4.78 -19.20
CA ILE A 202 -5.16 -5.13 -19.50
C ILE A 202 -4.49 -5.71 -18.25
N GLY A 203 -3.29 -6.28 -18.41
CA GLY A 203 -2.58 -6.87 -17.27
C GLY A 203 -3.37 -8.00 -16.58
N ASN A 204 -4.15 -8.81 -17.32
CA ASN A 204 -5.04 -9.82 -16.76
C ASN A 204 -4.73 -11.25 -17.23
N GLN A 205 -3.49 -11.52 -17.67
CA GLN A 205 -3.03 -12.83 -18.09
C GLN A 205 -1.76 -13.25 -17.32
N PRO A 206 -1.87 -13.51 -16.01
CA PRO A 206 -0.72 -13.84 -15.19
C PRO A 206 -0.13 -15.20 -15.59
N ASN A 207 1.19 -15.26 -15.70
CA ASN A 207 1.94 -16.50 -15.96
C ASN A 207 2.92 -16.87 -14.83
N GLY A 208 2.89 -16.11 -13.74
CA GLY A 208 3.77 -16.27 -12.58
C GLY A 208 5.10 -15.51 -12.67
N LEU A 209 5.43 -14.94 -13.84
CA LEU A 209 6.69 -14.24 -14.11
C LEU A 209 6.49 -12.80 -14.63
N ASN A 210 5.26 -12.37 -14.86
CA ASN A 210 4.92 -11.12 -15.49
C ASN A 210 4.13 -10.14 -14.60
N ILE A 211 4.03 -10.40 -13.30
CA ILE A 211 3.38 -9.48 -12.36
C ILE A 211 4.14 -8.14 -12.33
N ASN A 212 3.41 -7.02 -12.41
CA ASN A 212 3.92 -5.65 -12.47
C ASN A 212 4.88 -5.35 -13.64
N ASN A 213 5.02 -6.24 -14.61
CA ASN A 213 5.93 -6.03 -15.73
C ASN A 213 5.26 -5.15 -16.80
N ASP A 214 5.71 -3.89 -16.89
CA ASP A 214 5.17 -2.86 -17.78
C ASP A 214 3.64 -2.66 -17.64
N CYS A 215 3.09 -2.90 -16.46
CA CYS A 215 1.66 -2.75 -16.15
C CYS A 215 1.45 -2.43 -14.66
N GLY A 216 0.21 -2.07 -14.31
CA GLY A 216 -0.21 -1.77 -12.95
C GLY A 216 0.13 -0.35 -12.47
N SER A 217 -0.05 -0.11 -11.17
CA SER A 217 0.01 1.23 -10.57
C SER A 217 1.36 1.93 -10.67
N THR A 218 2.45 1.20 -10.89
CA THR A 218 3.81 1.76 -11.06
C THR A 218 4.21 1.94 -12.53
N HIS A 219 3.43 1.41 -13.47
CA HIS A 219 3.65 1.50 -14.92
C HIS A 219 2.35 1.90 -15.63
N ILE A 220 1.91 3.12 -15.39
CA ILE A 220 0.58 3.62 -15.74
C ILE A 220 0.37 3.90 -17.23
N GLU A 221 1.44 3.90 -18.05
CA GLU A 221 1.39 4.34 -19.45
C GLU A 221 0.47 3.45 -20.32
N GLY A 222 0.39 2.16 -20.02
CA GLY A 222 -0.52 1.22 -20.69
C GLY A 222 -1.98 1.61 -20.47
N LEU A 223 -2.35 1.93 -19.24
CA LEU A 223 -3.70 2.36 -18.88
C LEU A 223 -4.04 3.73 -19.44
N ARG A 224 -3.10 4.68 -19.45
CA ARG A 224 -3.31 6.02 -20.06
C ARG A 224 -3.68 5.91 -21.54
N ARG A 225 -2.92 5.11 -22.31
CA ARG A 225 -3.23 4.83 -23.72
C ARG A 225 -4.59 4.15 -23.86
N LEU A 226 -4.87 3.13 -23.02
CA LEU A 226 -6.15 2.42 -23.05
C LEU A 226 -7.33 3.38 -22.90
N VAL A 227 -7.26 4.28 -21.92
CA VAL A 227 -8.33 5.26 -21.64
C VAL A 227 -8.53 6.21 -22.82
N THR A 228 -7.45 6.80 -23.33
CA THR A 228 -7.55 7.84 -24.39
C THR A 228 -7.93 7.27 -25.75
N GLU A 229 -7.33 6.14 -26.16
CA GLU A 229 -7.60 5.50 -27.45
C GLU A 229 -9.02 4.94 -27.54
N ASN A 230 -9.53 4.37 -26.43
CA ASN A 230 -10.88 3.81 -26.38
C ASN A 230 -11.93 4.80 -25.88
N LYS A 231 -11.55 6.06 -25.57
CA LYS A 231 -12.45 7.09 -25.03
C LYS A 231 -13.23 6.57 -23.83
N LEU A 232 -12.52 6.00 -22.84
CA LEU A 232 -13.12 5.51 -21.61
C LEU A 232 -13.39 6.66 -20.63
N ASP A 233 -14.36 6.50 -19.77
CA ASP A 233 -14.72 7.53 -18.78
C ASP A 233 -13.70 7.64 -17.64
N VAL A 234 -13.02 6.53 -17.34
CA VAL A 234 -12.00 6.44 -16.29
C VAL A 234 -11.19 5.15 -16.44
N GLY A 235 -9.96 5.13 -15.94
CA GLY A 235 -9.14 3.93 -15.80
C GLY A 235 -8.68 3.74 -14.35
N PHE A 236 -8.50 2.48 -13.92
CA PHE A 236 -7.94 2.12 -12.62
C PHE A 236 -6.82 1.10 -12.80
N ALA A 237 -5.66 1.38 -12.23
CA ALA A 237 -4.51 0.47 -12.16
C ALA A 237 -4.26 0.06 -10.72
N PHE A 238 -4.04 -1.23 -10.52
CA PHE A 238 -3.71 -1.83 -9.22
C PHE A 238 -2.25 -2.24 -9.19
N ASP A 239 -1.72 -2.52 -8.01
CA ASP A 239 -0.44 -3.21 -7.88
C ASP A 239 -0.65 -4.73 -7.66
N GLY A 240 0.43 -5.47 -7.52
CA GLY A 240 0.39 -6.94 -7.55
C GLY A 240 -0.55 -7.59 -6.54
N ASP A 241 -0.72 -7.02 -5.34
CA ASP A 241 -1.62 -7.51 -4.30
C ASP A 241 -2.79 -6.55 -4.01
N ALA A 242 -2.92 -5.50 -4.82
CA ALA A 242 -4.05 -4.59 -4.88
C ALA A 242 -4.37 -3.84 -3.58
N ASP A 243 -3.37 -3.56 -2.76
CA ASP A 243 -3.50 -2.62 -1.66
C ASP A 243 -3.41 -1.16 -2.13
N ARG A 244 -3.07 -0.92 -3.43
CA ARG A 244 -2.98 0.38 -4.09
C ARG A 244 -3.90 0.48 -5.29
N CYS A 245 -4.33 1.73 -5.56
CA CYS A 245 -5.03 2.14 -6.77
C CYS A 245 -4.51 3.49 -7.27
N ILE A 246 -4.16 3.55 -8.54
CA ILE A 246 -3.93 4.80 -9.27
C ILE A 246 -5.01 4.88 -10.36
N ALA A 247 -5.61 6.05 -10.52
CA ALA A 247 -6.61 6.25 -11.55
C ALA A 247 -6.07 7.09 -12.73
N VAL A 248 -6.79 7.01 -13.85
CA VAL A 248 -6.56 7.85 -15.03
C VAL A 248 -7.90 8.45 -15.42
N ASP A 249 -7.97 9.77 -15.55
CA ASP A 249 -9.17 10.45 -15.97
C ASP A 249 -9.40 10.32 -17.49
N GLU A 250 -10.56 10.75 -17.97
CA GLU A 250 -10.99 10.67 -19.36
C GLU A 250 -10.08 11.43 -20.34
N THR A 251 -9.21 12.31 -19.84
CA THR A 251 -8.22 13.06 -20.65
C THR A 251 -6.85 12.36 -20.71
N GLY A 252 -6.66 11.29 -19.95
CA GLY A 252 -5.39 10.59 -19.81
C GLY A 252 -4.47 11.14 -18.72
N ARG A 253 -4.96 12.07 -17.87
CA ARG A 253 -4.22 12.57 -16.72
C ARG A 253 -4.21 11.50 -15.62
N VAL A 254 -3.04 11.31 -15.00
CA VAL A 254 -2.88 10.44 -13.84
C VAL A 254 -3.50 11.09 -12.61
N ILE A 255 -4.31 10.34 -11.89
CA ILE A 255 -4.92 10.69 -10.62
C ILE A 255 -4.29 9.78 -9.56
N ASP A 256 -3.24 10.29 -8.93
CA ASP A 256 -2.49 9.58 -7.89
C ASP A 256 -3.20 9.60 -6.54
N GLY A 257 -2.58 9.01 -5.51
CA GLY A 257 -3.17 8.93 -4.17
C GLY A 257 -3.48 10.29 -3.57
N ASP A 258 -2.69 11.32 -3.84
CA ASP A 258 -2.95 12.68 -3.35
C ASP A 258 -4.22 13.27 -3.95
N LEU A 259 -4.40 13.12 -5.26
CA LEU A 259 -5.60 13.55 -5.95
C LEU A 259 -6.83 12.75 -5.48
N ILE A 260 -6.67 11.45 -5.25
CA ILE A 260 -7.73 10.59 -4.71
C ILE A 260 -8.15 11.06 -3.30
N LEU A 261 -7.18 11.34 -2.43
CA LEU A 261 -7.44 11.85 -1.08
C LEU A 261 -8.20 13.18 -1.11
N TYR A 262 -7.83 14.09 -2.02
CA TYR A 262 -8.55 15.34 -2.21
C TYR A 262 -9.99 15.13 -2.67
N ILE A 263 -10.16 14.36 -3.75
CA ILE A 263 -11.49 14.12 -4.36
C ILE A 263 -12.43 13.51 -3.34
N TYR A 264 -12.00 12.45 -2.66
CA TYR A 264 -12.87 11.74 -1.74
C TYR A 264 -13.02 12.46 -0.39
N GLY A 265 -11.98 13.14 0.08
CA GLY A 265 -12.04 14.02 1.25
C GLY A 265 -13.04 15.16 1.06
N LYS A 266 -13.01 15.82 -0.11
CA LYS A 266 -14.00 16.86 -0.48
C LYS A 266 -15.42 16.27 -0.60
N TYR A 267 -15.56 15.10 -1.24
CA TYR A 267 -16.82 14.39 -1.33
C TYR A 267 -17.42 14.06 0.04
N MET A 268 -16.60 13.59 0.99
CA MET A 268 -17.04 13.31 2.37
C MET A 268 -17.37 14.59 3.13
N LYS A 269 -16.55 15.63 3.01
CA LYS A 269 -16.80 16.92 3.67
C LYS A 269 -18.12 17.53 3.26
N ASP A 270 -18.39 17.60 1.94
CA ASP A 270 -19.62 18.21 1.41
C ASP A 270 -20.89 17.48 1.86
N ARG A 271 -20.74 16.29 2.42
CA ARG A 271 -21.83 15.43 2.96
C ARG A 271 -21.76 15.26 4.47
N GLU A 272 -20.93 16.07 5.14
CA GLU A 272 -20.73 16.04 6.60
C GLU A 272 -20.34 14.66 7.14
N LYS A 273 -19.57 13.89 6.31
CA LYS A 273 -19.12 12.51 6.63
C LYS A 273 -17.62 12.41 6.91
N LEU A 274 -16.89 13.51 6.79
CA LEU A 274 -15.46 13.54 7.08
C LEU A 274 -15.24 13.78 8.58
N ALA A 275 -14.92 12.73 9.32
CA ALA A 275 -14.71 12.82 10.77
C ALA A 275 -13.61 13.84 11.08
N ASN A 276 -13.87 14.69 12.06
CA ASN A 276 -12.98 15.80 12.48
C ASN A 276 -12.59 16.75 11.33
N ASN A 277 -13.31 16.66 10.18
CA ASN A 277 -12.97 17.40 8.96
C ASN A 277 -11.50 17.20 8.53
N THR A 278 -10.93 16.01 8.78
CA THR A 278 -9.48 15.74 8.66
C THR A 278 -9.20 14.56 7.75
N VAL A 279 -8.17 14.69 6.91
CA VAL A 279 -7.55 13.63 6.09
C VAL A 279 -6.13 13.39 6.58
N VAL A 280 -5.74 12.12 6.74
CA VAL A 280 -4.36 11.75 7.12
C VAL A 280 -3.53 11.49 5.88
N THR A 281 -2.36 12.12 5.81
CA THR A 281 -1.39 11.99 4.69
C THR A 281 0.00 11.69 5.23
N THR A 282 0.98 11.54 4.34
CA THR A 282 2.39 11.47 4.73
C THR A 282 3.14 12.75 4.37
N VAL A 283 4.31 12.94 4.95
CA VAL A 283 5.21 14.06 4.59
C VAL A 283 5.61 14.07 3.10
N MET A 284 5.36 13.00 2.37
CA MET A 284 5.65 12.90 0.91
C MET A 284 4.50 13.36 0.02
N SER A 285 3.29 13.57 0.55
CA SER A 285 2.19 14.11 -0.26
C SER A 285 2.55 15.47 -0.84
N ASN A 286 2.17 15.72 -2.09
CA ASN A 286 2.54 16.91 -2.83
C ASN A 286 2.05 18.20 -2.15
N PHE A 287 2.85 19.24 -2.15
CA PHE A 287 2.50 20.55 -1.58
C PHE A 287 1.18 21.10 -2.13
N GLY A 288 0.89 20.80 -3.39
CA GLY A 288 -0.37 21.19 -4.04
C GLY A 288 -1.62 20.57 -3.40
N LEU A 289 -1.51 19.37 -2.83
CA LEU A 289 -2.58 18.74 -2.05
C LEU A 289 -2.92 19.58 -0.82
N TYR A 290 -1.90 19.98 -0.04
CA TYR A 290 -2.11 20.79 1.17
C TYR A 290 -2.75 22.14 0.84
N ARG A 291 -2.26 22.81 -0.20
CA ARG A 291 -2.86 24.08 -0.68
C ARG A 291 -4.32 23.89 -1.14
N ALA A 292 -4.66 22.74 -1.71
CA ALA A 292 -6.03 22.43 -2.10
C ALA A 292 -6.91 22.14 -0.87
N PHE A 293 -6.38 21.43 0.13
CA PHE A 293 -7.08 21.22 1.40
C PHE A 293 -7.35 22.54 2.13
N ASP A 294 -6.34 23.44 2.23
CA ASP A 294 -6.49 24.77 2.83
C ASP A 294 -7.64 25.55 2.17
N ARG A 295 -7.64 25.61 0.83
CA ARG A 295 -8.72 26.29 0.07
C ARG A 295 -10.09 25.64 0.25
N ALA A 296 -10.13 24.32 0.42
CA ALA A 296 -11.37 23.59 0.68
C ALA A 296 -11.79 23.61 2.15
N GLY A 297 -10.97 24.15 3.06
CA GLY A 297 -11.18 24.13 4.49
C GLY A 297 -11.18 22.71 5.07
N ILE A 298 -10.36 21.81 4.52
CA ILE A 298 -10.15 20.44 5.00
C ILE A 298 -8.88 20.44 5.84
N ASN A 299 -8.96 19.96 7.06
CA ASN A 299 -7.80 19.75 7.91
C ASN A 299 -7.01 18.52 7.47
N TYR A 300 -5.71 18.48 7.77
CA TYR A 300 -4.89 17.33 7.48
C TYR A 300 -3.85 17.06 8.57
N GLU A 301 -3.54 15.79 8.77
CA GLU A 301 -2.41 15.34 9.59
C GLU A 301 -1.35 14.70 8.69
N LYS A 302 -0.08 15.00 8.99
CA LYS A 302 1.09 14.48 8.26
C LYS A 302 1.81 13.46 9.12
N THR A 303 1.97 12.25 8.62
CA THR A 303 2.76 11.20 9.28
C THR A 303 4.10 11.01 8.58
N ASP A 304 4.99 10.23 9.17
CA ASP A 304 6.11 9.63 8.46
C ASP A 304 5.61 8.73 7.31
N VAL A 305 6.50 8.42 6.37
CA VAL A 305 6.22 7.56 5.22
C VAL A 305 6.02 6.12 5.67
N GLY A 306 4.90 5.54 5.27
CA GLY A 306 4.50 4.17 5.55
C GLY A 306 3.04 4.11 6.01
N ASP A 307 2.30 3.22 5.39
CA ASP A 307 0.88 2.97 5.65
C ASP A 307 0.58 2.66 7.13
N LYS A 308 1.52 2.03 7.84
CA LYS A 308 1.44 1.78 9.29
C LYS A 308 1.24 3.08 10.07
N TYR A 309 2.04 4.10 9.80
CA TYR A 309 1.95 5.38 10.50
C TYR A 309 0.66 6.14 10.16
N VAL A 310 0.22 6.04 8.90
CA VAL A 310 -1.06 6.61 8.48
C VAL A 310 -2.20 5.94 9.25
N TYR A 311 -2.24 4.61 9.29
CA TYR A 311 -3.30 3.86 9.98
C TYR A 311 -3.29 4.09 11.50
N GLU A 312 -2.11 4.07 12.15
CA GLU A 312 -1.96 4.37 13.57
C GLU A 312 -2.49 5.76 13.92
N CYS A 313 -2.19 6.78 13.11
CA CYS A 313 -2.70 8.13 13.27
C CYS A 313 -4.23 8.17 13.12
N MET A 314 -4.77 7.53 12.07
CA MET A 314 -6.21 7.44 11.84
C MET A 314 -6.94 6.78 13.01
N ARG A 315 -6.43 5.66 13.50
CA ARG A 315 -7.02 4.89 14.61
C ARG A 315 -7.00 5.70 15.91
N LYS A 316 -5.87 6.32 16.23
CA LYS A 316 -5.68 7.11 17.46
C LYS A 316 -6.63 8.30 17.53
N ASN A 317 -6.85 8.97 16.39
CA ASN A 317 -7.59 10.24 16.33
C ASN A 317 -9.00 10.07 15.74
N GLY A 318 -9.42 8.86 15.39
CA GLY A 318 -10.76 8.56 14.84
C GLY A 318 -10.98 9.10 13.42
N HIS A 319 -9.94 9.24 12.60
CA HIS A 319 -10.05 9.69 11.23
C HIS A 319 -10.52 8.58 10.30
N LEU A 320 -11.33 8.94 9.30
CA LEU A 320 -11.99 7.97 8.40
C LEU A 320 -11.31 7.83 7.04
N LEU A 321 -10.45 8.76 6.66
CA LEU A 321 -9.76 8.78 5.38
C LEU A 321 -8.29 9.11 5.58
N GLY A 322 -7.43 8.30 5.02
CA GLY A 322 -5.99 8.56 4.99
C GLY A 322 -5.31 7.77 3.87
N GLY A 323 -4.06 8.08 3.59
CA GLY A 323 -3.31 7.36 2.57
C GLY A 323 -2.03 8.05 2.13
N GLU A 324 -1.48 7.51 1.07
CA GLU A 324 -0.20 7.92 0.50
C GLU A 324 -0.34 8.25 -0.99
N GLN A 325 0.55 9.09 -1.51
CA GLN A 325 0.62 9.42 -2.93
C GLN A 325 0.72 8.17 -3.83
N SER A 326 1.32 7.09 -3.32
CA SER A 326 1.44 5.80 -4.01
C SER A 326 0.11 5.12 -4.36
N GLY A 327 -1.03 5.66 -3.89
CA GLY A 327 -2.35 5.09 -4.10
C GLY A 327 -2.80 4.10 -3.01
N HIS A 328 -2.03 3.96 -1.93
CA HIS A 328 -2.44 3.19 -0.75
C HIS A 328 -3.42 4.04 0.06
N ILE A 329 -4.72 3.84 -0.15
CA ILE A 329 -5.80 4.64 0.44
C ILE A 329 -6.58 3.79 1.44
N ILE A 330 -6.70 4.29 2.66
CA ILE A 330 -7.37 3.63 3.78
C ILE A 330 -8.70 4.34 4.05
N PHE A 331 -9.78 3.56 4.02
CA PHE A 331 -11.11 3.96 4.45
C PHE A 331 -11.44 3.21 5.73
N SER A 332 -11.06 3.72 6.91
CA SER A 332 -11.07 2.98 8.18
C SER A 332 -12.47 2.45 8.58
N LYS A 333 -13.54 3.05 8.04
CA LYS A 333 -14.90 2.51 8.21
C LYS A 333 -15.09 1.14 7.54
N TYR A 334 -14.30 0.81 6.52
CA TYR A 334 -14.51 -0.35 5.65
C TYR A 334 -13.34 -1.34 5.68
N ALA A 335 -12.11 -0.85 5.82
CA ALA A 335 -10.90 -1.65 5.75
C ALA A 335 -9.85 -1.17 6.77
N ALA A 336 -9.06 -2.11 7.30
CA ALA A 336 -7.94 -1.84 8.20
C ALA A 336 -6.61 -1.57 7.45
N THR A 337 -6.62 -1.66 6.13
CA THR A 337 -5.47 -1.44 5.26
C THR A 337 -5.90 -0.73 3.99
N GLY A 338 -4.96 -0.32 3.14
CA GLY A 338 -5.27 0.15 1.79
C GLY A 338 -6.00 -0.92 0.98
N ASP A 339 -6.94 -0.47 0.16
CA ASP A 339 -7.76 -1.35 -0.68
C ASP A 339 -8.00 -0.69 -2.03
N GLY A 340 -7.29 -1.19 -3.05
CA GLY A 340 -7.33 -0.61 -4.40
C GLY A 340 -8.70 -0.75 -5.06
N LEU A 341 -9.35 -1.90 -4.92
CA LEU A 341 -10.69 -2.12 -5.49
C LEU A 341 -11.75 -1.26 -4.80
N LEU A 342 -11.69 -1.17 -3.47
CA LEU A 342 -12.55 -0.25 -2.70
C LEU A 342 -12.30 1.20 -3.11
N THR A 343 -11.04 1.60 -3.28
CA THR A 343 -10.66 2.96 -3.72
C THR A 343 -11.28 3.29 -5.06
N ALA A 344 -11.21 2.38 -6.04
CA ALA A 344 -11.83 2.56 -7.34
C ALA A 344 -13.37 2.69 -7.22
N ILE A 345 -14.02 1.86 -6.41
CA ILE A 345 -15.47 1.95 -6.14
C ILE A 345 -15.83 3.31 -5.49
N LYS A 346 -15.01 3.79 -4.56
CA LYS A 346 -15.24 5.10 -3.90
C LYS A 346 -15.03 6.28 -4.84
N LEU A 347 -14.08 6.21 -5.77
CA LEU A 347 -13.93 7.22 -6.82
C LEU A 347 -15.14 7.22 -7.77
N MET A 348 -15.61 6.06 -8.21
CA MET A 348 -16.84 5.93 -8.98
C MET A 348 -18.04 6.55 -8.23
N GLN A 349 -18.14 6.30 -6.92
CA GLN A 349 -19.17 6.91 -6.09
C GLN A 349 -19.10 8.45 -6.12
N ALA A 350 -17.90 9.03 -6.01
CA ALA A 350 -17.71 10.49 -6.05
C ALA A 350 -18.09 11.05 -7.42
N MET A 351 -17.68 10.41 -8.51
CA MET A 351 -17.99 10.81 -9.89
C MET A 351 -19.51 10.81 -10.15
N LEU A 352 -20.16 9.69 -9.85
CA LEU A 352 -21.59 9.50 -10.14
C LEU A 352 -22.49 10.39 -9.25
N ALA A 353 -22.16 10.52 -7.97
CA ALA A 353 -22.92 11.37 -7.06
C ALA A 353 -22.84 12.85 -7.37
N ASN A 354 -21.69 13.33 -7.88
CA ASN A 354 -21.51 14.71 -8.31
C ASN A 354 -21.88 14.93 -9.79
N LYS A 355 -22.10 13.85 -10.57
CA LYS A 355 -22.33 13.89 -12.02
C LYS A 355 -21.21 14.64 -12.75
N GLN A 356 -19.97 14.40 -12.36
CA GLN A 356 -18.78 15.06 -12.89
C GLN A 356 -17.70 14.05 -13.25
N PRO A 357 -16.97 14.26 -14.35
CA PRO A 357 -15.81 13.45 -14.69
C PRO A 357 -14.68 13.67 -13.69
N LEU A 358 -13.73 12.73 -13.69
CA LEU A 358 -12.65 12.72 -12.71
C LEU A 358 -11.70 13.92 -12.89
N SER A 359 -11.49 14.39 -14.13
CA SER A 359 -10.69 15.58 -14.45
C SER A 359 -11.22 16.84 -13.75
N VAL A 360 -12.53 17.01 -13.69
CA VAL A 360 -13.18 18.17 -13.03
C VAL A 360 -13.04 18.06 -11.51
N LEU A 361 -13.23 16.87 -10.95
CA LEU A 361 -13.09 16.66 -9.50
C LEU A 361 -11.64 16.87 -9.03
N ALA A 362 -10.65 16.55 -9.86
CA ALA A 362 -9.23 16.73 -9.57
C ALA A 362 -8.69 18.15 -9.88
N ALA A 363 -9.42 18.95 -10.66
CA ALA A 363 -8.96 20.25 -11.14
C ALA A 363 -8.48 21.23 -10.04
N PRO A 364 -9.07 21.25 -8.82
CA PRO A 364 -8.60 22.15 -7.76
C PRO A 364 -7.19 21.86 -7.24
N VAL A 365 -6.63 20.67 -7.50
CA VAL A 365 -5.28 20.30 -7.05
C VAL A 365 -4.27 20.59 -8.16
N LYS A 366 -3.43 21.60 -7.93
CA LYS A 366 -2.29 21.89 -8.78
C LYS A 366 -1.08 21.11 -8.26
N ILE A 367 -0.57 20.15 -9.01
CA ILE A 367 0.64 19.42 -8.66
C ILE A 367 1.87 20.33 -8.86
N TYR A 368 2.66 20.45 -7.82
CA TYR A 368 3.93 21.18 -7.86
C TYR A 368 5.03 20.26 -8.36
N PRO A 369 5.92 20.75 -9.26
CA PRO A 369 7.16 20.06 -9.58
C PRO A 369 7.91 19.66 -8.32
N GLN A 370 8.50 18.47 -8.34
CA GLN A 370 9.26 17.90 -7.22
C GLN A 370 10.62 17.44 -7.71
N LEU A 371 11.67 17.75 -6.97
CA LEU A 371 13.00 17.20 -7.15
C LEU A 371 13.48 16.58 -5.86
N LEU A 372 13.89 15.30 -5.91
CA LEU A 372 14.44 14.56 -4.78
C LEU A 372 15.85 14.08 -5.15
N VAL A 373 16.82 14.38 -4.30
CA VAL A 373 18.21 13.92 -4.43
C VAL A 373 18.62 13.13 -3.20
N ASN A 374 19.18 11.95 -3.40
CA ASN A 374 19.75 11.11 -2.35
C ASN A 374 21.24 11.45 -2.20
N VAL A 375 21.63 11.97 -1.02
CA VAL A 375 23.03 12.26 -0.69
C VAL A 375 23.55 11.16 0.23
N ARG A 376 24.57 10.42 -0.23
CA ARG A 376 25.22 9.40 0.58
C ARG A 376 26.06 10.04 1.67
N VAL A 377 25.87 9.60 2.92
CA VAL A 377 26.53 10.17 4.10
C VAL A 377 27.01 9.06 5.04
N SER A 378 28.03 9.35 5.84
CA SER A 378 28.53 8.42 6.87
C SER A 378 27.68 8.46 8.13
N ASP A 379 27.22 9.65 8.50
CA ASP A 379 26.39 9.88 9.69
C ASP A 379 25.20 10.77 9.34
N LYS A 380 24.00 10.18 9.38
CA LYS A 380 22.74 10.87 9.06
C LYS A 380 22.36 11.89 10.14
N GLU A 381 22.66 11.61 11.40
CA GLU A 381 22.33 12.51 12.51
C GLU A 381 23.25 13.73 12.51
N ALA A 382 24.54 13.55 12.16
CA ALA A 382 25.46 14.67 12.00
C ALA A 382 24.96 15.68 10.94
N VAL A 383 24.43 15.20 9.81
CA VAL A 383 23.86 16.08 8.78
C VAL A 383 22.65 16.84 9.29
N LEU A 384 21.69 16.12 9.93
CA LEU A 384 20.45 16.74 10.41
C LEU A 384 20.67 17.72 11.56
N ASN A 385 21.78 17.57 12.30
CA ASN A 385 22.12 18.44 13.42
C ASN A 385 23.12 19.56 13.07
N ASN A 386 23.70 19.57 11.86
CA ASN A 386 24.63 20.59 11.42
C ASN A 386 23.94 21.93 11.18
N ASP A 387 24.46 23.00 11.80
CA ASP A 387 23.80 24.32 11.78
C ASP A 387 23.84 24.96 10.37
N VAL A 388 24.93 24.78 9.60
CA VAL A 388 25.03 25.31 8.23
C VAL A 388 24.00 24.65 7.32
N VAL A 389 23.75 23.34 7.49
CA VAL A 389 22.72 22.62 6.71
C VAL A 389 21.32 23.09 7.13
N LYS A 390 21.06 23.26 8.42
CA LYS A 390 19.76 23.80 8.92
C LYS A 390 19.50 25.21 8.41
N ASP A 391 20.52 26.08 8.44
CA ASP A 391 20.39 27.44 7.95
C ASP A 391 20.11 27.45 6.44
N SER A 392 20.79 26.62 5.66
CA SER A 392 20.52 26.46 4.21
C SER A 392 19.09 25.99 3.92
N VAL A 393 18.53 25.08 4.74
CA VAL A 393 17.13 24.65 4.62
C VAL A 393 16.19 25.80 4.95
N ARG A 394 16.42 26.52 6.06
CA ARG A 394 15.60 27.66 6.48
C ARG A 394 15.58 28.78 5.42
N GLU A 395 16.76 29.16 4.90
CA GLU A 395 16.86 30.18 3.84
C GLU A 395 16.09 29.76 2.57
N ALA A 396 16.15 28.47 2.23
CA ALA A 396 15.40 27.94 1.10
C ALA A 396 13.88 27.95 1.35
N GLU A 397 13.41 27.62 2.56
CA GLU A 397 11.99 27.70 2.94
C GLU A 397 11.50 29.15 2.94
N GLU A 398 12.28 30.10 3.46
CA GLU A 398 11.96 31.52 3.44
C GLU A 398 11.87 32.06 1.99
N ALA A 399 12.78 31.64 1.13
CA ALA A 399 12.78 32.06 -0.28
C ALA A 399 11.59 31.48 -1.08
N LEU A 400 11.17 30.26 -0.79
CA LEU A 400 9.99 29.64 -1.41
C LEU A 400 8.67 30.21 -0.86
N GLY A 401 8.63 30.57 0.42
CA GLY A 401 7.43 31.07 1.09
C GLY A 401 6.22 30.17 0.85
N ASP A 402 5.11 30.76 0.42
CA ASP A 402 3.85 30.06 0.10
C ASP A 402 3.85 29.32 -1.24
N ASN A 403 4.97 29.32 -1.98
CA ASN A 403 5.06 28.77 -3.33
C ASN A 403 5.82 27.45 -3.42
N GLY A 404 6.23 26.91 -2.29
CA GLY A 404 6.93 25.64 -2.26
C GLY A 404 7.27 25.18 -0.85
N ARG A 405 8.04 24.11 -0.76
CA ARG A 405 8.58 23.58 0.50
C ARG A 405 9.86 22.81 0.31
N VAL A 406 10.58 22.63 1.39
CA VAL A 406 11.76 21.76 1.49
C VAL A 406 11.45 20.59 2.43
N LEU A 407 12.01 19.42 2.14
CA LEU A 407 11.99 18.27 3.04
C LEU A 407 13.38 17.65 3.09
N LEU A 408 14.02 17.75 4.24
CA LEU A 408 15.29 17.07 4.54
C LEU A 408 15.03 15.91 5.50
N ARG A 409 15.28 14.68 5.07
CA ARG A 409 15.04 13.50 5.91
C ARG A 409 16.04 12.39 5.73
N LYS A 410 16.23 11.59 6.78
CA LYS A 410 17.04 10.37 6.72
C LYS A 410 16.28 9.22 6.03
N SER A 411 16.99 8.40 5.25
CA SER A 411 16.46 7.11 4.80
C SER A 411 16.45 6.12 5.96
N GLY A 412 15.36 5.34 6.07
CA GLY A 412 15.24 4.28 7.07
C GLY A 412 16.20 3.10 6.81
N THR A 413 16.44 2.77 5.54
CA THR A 413 17.14 1.56 5.12
C THR A 413 18.54 1.81 4.55
N GLU A 414 18.78 2.98 3.97
CA GLU A 414 20.03 3.30 3.26
C GLU A 414 20.85 4.35 4.01
N PRO A 415 22.19 4.40 3.83
CA PRO A 415 23.06 5.42 4.40
C PRO A 415 22.99 6.73 3.58
N VAL A 416 21.78 7.26 3.40
CA VAL A 416 21.53 8.50 2.65
C VAL A 416 20.64 9.48 3.42
N ILE A 417 20.89 10.77 3.18
CA ILE A 417 19.96 11.84 3.44
C ILE A 417 19.22 12.15 2.15
N ARG A 418 17.92 12.31 2.24
CA ARG A 418 17.04 12.69 1.13
C ARG A 418 16.75 14.18 1.22
N VAL A 419 17.19 14.91 0.19
CA VAL A 419 16.91 16.34 0.02
C VAL A 419 15.84 16.47 -1.04
N MET A 420 14.68 16.99 -0.69
CA MET A 420 13.57 17.18 -1.60
C MET A 420 13.09 18.62 -1.56
N ALA A 421 12.80 19.20 -2.72
CA ALA A 421 12.10 20.46 -2.84
C ALA A 421 10.91 20.32 -3.79
N GLU A 422 9.85 21.04 -3.46
CA GLU A 422 8.70 21.29 -4.33
C GLU A 422 8.56 22.80 -4.52
N ALA A 423 8.40 23.24 -5.77
CA ALA A 423 8.30 24.64 -6.13
C ALA A 423 7.42 24.84 -7.36
N GLN A 424 7.25 26.09 -7.82
CA GLN A 424 6.42 26.39 -9.00
C GLN A 424 7.03 25.85 -10.30
N THR A 425 8.38 25.77 -10.36
CA THR A 425 9.12 25.27 -11.54
C THR A 425 10.18 24.24 -11.12
N THR A 426 10.57 23.39 -12.07
CA THR A 426 11.65 22.41 -11.87
C THR A 426 13.00 23.10 -11.63
N GLU A 427 13.22 24.26 -12.23
CA GLU A 427 14.44 25.07 -12.09
C GLU A 427 14.58 25.59 -10.66
N GLU A 428 13.47 26.07 -10.06
CA GLU A 428 13.46 26.47 -8.65
C GLU A 428 13.73 25.28 -7.72
N CYS A 429 13.11 24.13 -7.95
CA CYS A 429 13.38 22.91 -7.20
C CYS A 429 14.88 22.56 -7.25
N ARG A 430 15.48 22.60 -8.45
CA ARG A 430 16.90 22.30 -8.65
C ARG A 430 17.79 23.27 -7.88
N LYS A 431 17.55 24.57 -8.00
CA LYS A 431 18.33 25.61 -7.31
C LYS A 431 18.33 25.37 -5.79
N VAL A 432 17.16 25.07 -5.24
CA VAL A 432 17.01 24.80 -3.80
C VAL A 432 17.74 23.53 -3.37
N VAL A 433 17.53 22.43 -4.09
CA VAL A 433 18.15 21.13 -3.77
C VAL A 433 19.66 21.21 -3.90
N ASP A 434 20.17 21.81 -4.98
CA ASP A 434 21.62 21.95 -5.20
C ASP A 434 22.27 22.80 -4.09
N GLY A 435 21.62 23.88 -3.65
CA GLY A 435 22.12 24.72 -2.54
C GLY A 435 22.29 23.94 -1.24
N ILE A 436 21.30 23.10 -0.88
CA ILE A 436 21.36 22.29 0.34
C ILE A 436 22.39 21.15 0.18
N VAL A 437 22.43 20.49 -0.97
CA VAL A 437 23.42 19.43 -1.26
C VAL A 437 24.84 20.00 -1.19
N ASP A 438 25.09 21.21 -1.69
CA ASP A 438 26.38 21.86 -1.64
C ASP A 438 26.75 22.31 -0.21
N ALA A 439 25.77 22.66 0.63
CA ALA A 439 26.02 22.88 2.06
C ALA A 439 26.48 21.58 2.74
N ILE A 440 25.80 20.45 2.50
CA ILE A 440 26.19 19.14 3.03
C ILE A 440 27.61 18.74 2.58
N LYS A 441 27.97 19.01 1.33
CA LYS A 441 29.33 18.73 0.79
C LYS A 441 30.38 19.62 1.39
N ARG A 442 30.13 20.94 1.52
CA ARG A 442 31.11 21.92 2.12
C ARG A 442 31.45 21.57 3.56
N GLU A 443 30.52 21.07 4.32
CA GLU A 443 30.72 20.60 5.68
C GLU A 443 31.39 19.22 5.77
N GLY A 444 31.80 18.62 4.64
CA GLY A 444 32.45 17.32 4.59
C GLY A 444 31.59 16.13 5.03
N LEU A 445 30.26 16.31 5.04
CA LEU A 445 29.31 15.30 5.53
C LEU A 445 28.89 14.31 4.45
N ALA A 446 29.06 14.66 3.15
CA ALA A 446 28.81 13.77 2.04
C ALA A 446 29.98 12.79 1.84
N GLN A 447 29.65 11.51 1.60
CA GLN A 447 30.67 10.54 1.17
C GLN A 447 31.13 10.87 -0.26
N GLN A 448 32.43 10.96 -0.47
CA GLN A 448 33.01 11.01 -1.81
C GLN A 448 32.78 9.65 -2.49
N LYS A 449 32.45 9.69 -3.79
CA LYS A 449 32.24 8.47 -4.60
C LYS A 449 33.50 7.66 -4.75
#